data_57073ca4c381746db58ae8a621de7195
#
_entry.id   57073ca4c381746db58ae8a621de7195
#
_cell.length_a   1.000
_cell.length_b   1.000
_cell.length_c   1.000
_cell.angle_alpha   90.00
_cell.angle_beta   90.00
_cell.angle_gamma   90.00
#
_symmetry.space_group_name_H-M   'P 1'
#
loop_
_entity.id
_entity.type
_entity.pdbx_description
1 polymer ?
#
loop_
_entity_poly.entity_id
_entity_poly.type
_entity_poly.pdbx_seq_one_letter_code
_entity_poly.pdbx_strand_id
1 'polypeptide(L)'
;MDDPVRRLVETRPDFFANRPAHQDRATKINDFIHASPGLSYAYLITTPAGRIVVNTGMGFETPVHKRAFDAVMPGPTPYIILTQGHVDHVGGVAQFREPETRLIAQKNNAACQADDVRIAQVRSSQASIWFGGPIRAGAAQQQATPHRVVQDIPTPDIIFDDRHDLELGGLKLELLSVPGGETIDSLCIWLPQHKIAFTGNMFGPLFPHFPNFNTIRGDRYRQVEPYLASLARVRALEPEMLITGRFDPIVGRELIRACLDRLEAAVTHVHQQTLAGMNAGKDIFTLMREVTLPDRLFVGQGYGKVAWGVRTIWETYMGWFKAQATSELYATRPAEVYPDLVELAGAHQVVTRGRARLAKGDPEGANLLAEAVLASEPGNREARALAIDCHKALLARGGATNFWEAGWLRDRIAKLEQA
;
A
#
# COMPACT_ATOMS: atom_id res chain seq x y z
N MET A 1 1.39 -31.12 1.36
CA MET A 1 2.67 -30.67 1.94
C MET A 1 2.45 -29.34 2.66
N ASP A 2 3.09 -29.16 3.79
CA ASP A 2 3.03 -27.93 4.55
C ASP A 2 3.72 -26.80 3.74
N ASP A 3 2.97 -25.73 3.43
CA ASP A 3 3.50 -24.57 2.67
C ASP A 3 3.77 -23.42 3.66
N PRO A 4 5.02 -23.17 4.05
CA PRO A 4 5.35 -22.17 5.04
C PRO A 4 5.06 -20.73 4.55
N VAL A 5 5.11 -20.48 3.25
CA VAL A 5 4.77 -19.17 2.68
C VAL A 5 3.27 -18.90 2.79
N ARG A 6 2.43 -19.89 2.44
CA ARG A 6 0.97 -19.80 2.60
C ARG A 6 0.60 -19.59 4.07
N ARG A 7 1.17 -20.40 4.96
CA ARG A 7 0.94 -20.27 6.40
C ARG A 7 1.29 -18.87 6.90
N LEU A 8 2.43 -18.32 6.46
CA LEU A 8 2.81 -16.96 6.84
C LEU A 8 1.77 -15.93 6.40
N VAL A 9 1.25 -16.03 5.16
CA VAL A 9 0.19 -15.13 4.65
C VAL A 9 -1.10 -15.27 5.47
N GLU A 10 -1.49 -16.49 5.81
CA GLU A 10 -2.76 -16.78 6.49
C GLU A 10 -2.74 -16.44 8.00
N THR A 11 -1.54 -16.42 8.62
CA THR A 11 -1.40 -16.18 10.06
C THR A 11 -0.99 -14.75 10.42
N ARG A 12 -0.44 -13.98 9.48
CA ARG A 12 -0.08 -12.57 9.74
C ARG A 12 -1.34 -11.69 9.73
N PRO A 13 -1.30 -10.59 10.51
CA PRO A 13 -2.40 -9.62 10.47
C PRO A 13 -2.62 -9.06 9.06
N ASP A 14 -3.87 -8.79 8.71
CA ASP A 14 -4.23 -8.02 7.53
C ASP A 14 -4.04 -6.50 7.76
N PHE A 15 -4.22 -5.71 6.71
CA PHE A 15 -4.04 -4.26 6.84
C PHE A 15 -5.14 -3.56 7.66
N PHE A 16 -6.28 -4.21 7.89
CA PHE A 16 -7.31 -3.69 8.78
C PHE A 16 -6.89 -3.73 10.26
N ALA A 17 -5.87 -4.49 10.61
CA ALA A 17 -5.27 -4.47 11.95
C ALA A 17 -4.39 -3.24 12.21
N ASN A 18 -3.99 -2.49 11.14
CA ASN A 18 -3.15 -1.31 11.27
C ASN A 18 -3.86 -0.19 12.05
N ARG A 19 -3.18 0.37 13.07
CA ARG A 19 -3.72 1.40 13.97
C ARG A 19 -2.71 2.51 14.14
N PRO A 20 -3.16 3.75 14.42
CA PRO A 20 -2.28 4.81 14.89
C PRO A 20 -1.53 4.42 16.16
N ALA A 21 -0.34 4.97 16.33
CA ALA A 21 0.50 4.74 17.50
C ALA A 21 -0.23 5.12 18.80
N HIS A 22 -0.23 4.20 19.77
CA HIS A 22 -0.91 4.38 21.06
C HIS A 22 -0.19 3.72 22.25
N GLN A 23 0.96 3.09 22.00
CA GLN A 23 1.73 2.35 23.00
C GLN A 23 2.54 3.29 23.92
N ASP A 24 2.76 2.86 25.14
CA ASP A 24 3.61 3.57 26.11
C ASP A 24 5.08 3.16 26.03
N ARG A 25 5.37 2.00 25.46
CA ARG A 25 6.73 1.46 25.33
C ARG A 25 6.94 0.87 23.95
N ALA A 26 8.17 0.96 23.46
CA ALA A 26 8.58 0.28 22.24
C ALA A 26 8.68 -1.24 22.44
N THR A 27 8.27 -2.00 21.43
CA THR A 27 8.39 -3.47 21.44
C THR A 27 9.83 -3.87 21.12
N LYS A 28 10.44 -4.65 21.97
CA LYS A 28 11.80 -5.17 21.75
C LYS A 28 11.75 -6.23 20.63
N ILE A 29 12.55 -6.03 19.59
CA ILE A 29 12.79 -7.01 18.51
C ILE A 29 14.00 -7.88 18.89
N ASN A 30 15.10 -7.24 19.26
CA ASN A 30 16.31 -7.88 19.80
C ASN A 30 17.01 -6.92 20.78
N ASP A 31 18.25 -7.19 21.15
CA ASP A 31 18.94 -6.42 22.19
C ASP A 31 19.22 -4.96 21.83
N PHE A 32 19.20 -4.61 20.53
CA PHE A 32 19.51 -3.26 20.06
C PHE A 32 18.48 -2.69 19.10
N ILE A 33 17.42 -3.42 18.71
CA ILE A 33 16.35 -2.97 17.84
C ILE A 33 15.02 -3.01 18.57
N HIS A 34 14.28 -1.88 18.50
CA HIS A 34 12.95 -1.74 19.09
C HIS A 34 11.99 -1.14 18.07
N ALA A 35 10.75 -1.63 18.03
CA ALA A 35 9.68 -1.13 17.17
C ALA A 35 8.69 -0.30 17.96
N SER A 36 8.21 0.78 17.34
CA SER A 36 7.07 1.55 17.81
C SER A 36 5.98 1.48 16.74
N PRO A 37 4.96 0.60 16.93
CA PRO A 37 3.85 0.44 16.00
C PRO A 37 3.07 1.75 15.77
N GLY A 38 2.60 1.94 14.53
CA GLY A 38 1.83 3.10 14.12
C GLY A 38 1.24 2.87 12.73
N LEU A 39 0.71 3.90 12.09
CA LEU A 39 0.24 3.83 10.70
C LEU A 39 1.37 3.39 9.75
N SER A 40 2.58 3.83 10.03
CA SER A 40 3.83 3.20 9.63
C SER A 40 4.66 2.96 10.89
N TYR A 41 5.40 1.87 10.94
CA TYR A 41 6.24 1.61 12.12
C TYR A 41 7.47 2.50 12.10
N ALA A 42 7.79 3.08 13.26
CA ALA A 42 9.08 3.67 13.54
C ALA A 42 9.95 2.67 14.30
N TYR A 43 11.26 2.72 14.06
CA TYR A 43 12.20 1.82 14.74
C TYR A 43 13.32 2.61 15.39
N LEU A 44 13.76 2.09 16.53
CA LEU A 44 14.93 2.56 17.25
C LEU A 44 16.03 1.50 17.14
N ILE A 45 17.21 1.92 16.71
CA ILE A 45 18.43 1.11 16.77
C ILE A 45 19.35 1.76 17.78
N THR A 46 19.72 1.05 18.84
CA THR A 46 20.59 1.55 19.91
C THR A 46 22.03 1.11 19.69
N THR A 47 22.98 2.01 19.93
CA THR A 47 24.41 1.77 19.87
C THR A 47 25.13 2.43 21.05
N PRO A 48 26.38 2.06 21.38
CA PRO A 48 27.16 2.76 22.40
C PRO A 48 27.43 4.24 22.13
N ALA A 49 27.32 4.67 20.84
CA ALA A 49 27.58 6.05 20.41
C ALA A 49 26.29 6.87 20.20
N GLY A 50 25.14 6.38 20.62
CA GLY A 50 23.84 7.02 20.41
C GLY A 50 22.85 6.12 19.69
N ARG A 51 21.75 6.70 19.26
CA ARG A 51 20.64 5.95 18.66
C ARG A 51 20.37 6.38 17.21
N ILE A 52 19.85 5.47 16.40
CA ILE A 52 19.35 5.73 15.05
C ILE A 52 17.84 5.57 15.07
N VAL A 53 17.11 6.53 14.54
CA VAL A 53 15.65 6.43 14.34
C VAL A 53 15.38 6.11 12.87
N VAL A 54 14.61 5.07 12.61
CA VAL A 54 14.18 4.68 11.25
C VAL A 54 12.70 4.99 11.12
N ASN A 55 12.37 5.92 10.23
CA ASN A 55 11.05 6.53 10.07
C ASN A 55 10.53 7.21 11.37
N THR A 56 9.52 8.04 11.24
CA THR A 56 9.03 8.86 12.35
C THR A 56 7.51 8.87 12.50
N GLY A 57 6.80 8.08 11.67
CA GLY A 57 5.34 8.03 11.65
C GLY A 57 4.70 9.29 11.05
N MET A 58 3.39 9.41 11.23
CA MET A 58 2.66 10.66 11.00
C MET A 58 3.00 11.68 12.10
N GLY A 59 2.94 12.96 11.78
CA GLY A 59 3.24 14.02 12.76
C GLY A 59 2.50 13.84 14.08
N PHE A 60 1.22 13.52 14.06
CA PHE A 60 0.41 13.32 15.27
C PHE A 60 0.81 12.07 16.10
N GLU A 61 1.48 11.09 15.49
CA GLU A 61 1.94 9.87 16.18
C GLU A 61 3.29 10.08 16.90
N THR A 62 4.05 11.07 16.48
CA THR A 62 5.44 11.29 16.93
C THR A 62 5.61 11.41 18.42
N PRO A 63 4.73 12.09 19.19
CA PRO A 63 4.83 12.13 20.64
C PRO A 63 4.80 10.75 21.30
N VAL A 64 4.06 9.80 20.71
CA VAL A 64 4.00 8.42 21.17
C VAL A 64 5.33 7.70 20.84
N HIS A 65 5.79 7.79 19.59
CA HIS A 65 7.05 7.17 19.17
C HIS A 65 8.24 7.69 20.00
N LYS A 66 8.31 9.03 20.16
CA LYS A 66 9.39 9.65 20.91
C LYS A 66 9.41 9.20 22.38
N ARG A 67 8.28 9.24 23.07
CA ARG A 67 8.16 8.78 24.45
C ARG A 67 8.56 7.31 24.57
N ALA A 68 8.10 6.46 23.68
CA ALA A 68 8.41 5.04 23.67
C ALA A 68 9.92 4.77 23.47
N PHE A 69 10.59 5.55 22.61
CA PHE A 69 12.02 5.42 22.36
C PHE A 69 12.88 6.02 23.47
N ASP A 70 12.48 7.17 24.04
CA ASP A 70 13.17 7.80 25.17
C ASP A 70 13.13 6.89 26.42
N ALA A 71 12.08 6.07 26.58
CA ALA A 71 11.98 5.07 27.64
C ALA A 71 12.95 3.87 27.45
N VAL A 72 13.41 3.61 26.23
CA VAL A 72 14.42 2.58 25.93
C VAL A 72 15.83 3.13 26.09
N MET A 73 16.10 4.25 25.40
CA MET A 73 17.41 4.90 25.39
C MET A 73 17.22 6.39 25.22
N PRO A 74 17.22 7.18 26.31
CA PRO A 74 17.29 8.64 26.22
C PRO A 74 18.69 9.05 25.73
N GLY A 75 18.75 10.17 25.01
CA GLY A 75 20.04 10.72 24.55
C GLY A 75 20.05 11.05 23.07
N PRO A 76 21.24 11.36 22.53
CA PRO A 76 21.35 11.93 21.21
C PRO A 76 20.88 10.96 20.10
N THR A 77 20.29 11.56 19.07
CA THR A 77 19.88 10.88 17.84
C THR A 77 20.78 11.34 16.67
N PRO A 78 21.99 10.78 16.52
CA PRO A 78 22.92 11.17 15.46
C PRO A 78 22.34 11.02 14.06
N TYR A 79 21.50 10.00 13.84
CA TYR A 79 20.93 9.72 12.54
C TYR A 79 19.44 9.44 12.60
N ILE A 80 18.72 10.01 11.63
CA ILE A 80 17.35 9.62 11.25
C ILE A 80 17.43 9.10 9.83
N ILE A 81 16.86 7.93 9.56
CA ILE A 81 16.84 7.31 8.22
C ILE A 81 15.39 7.17 7.78
N LEU A 82 15.05 7.75 6.63
CA LEU A 82 13.71 7.61 6.03
C LEU A 82 13.74 6.53 4.96
N THR A 83 12.96 5.49 5.14
CA THR A 83 12.87 4.40 4.15
C THR A 83 12.12 4.82 2.90
N GLN A 84 11.31 5.87 2.96
CA GLN A 84 10.57 6.47 1.84
C GLN A 84 9.99 7.83 2.24
N GLY A 85 9.53 8.62 1.25
CA GLY A 85 9.01 9.97 1.42
C GLY A 85 7.50 10.10 1.67
N HIS A 86 6.73 9.01 1.83
CA HIS A 86 5.31 9.10 2.15
C HIS A 86 5.07 9.72 3.54
N VAL A 87 3.95 10.42 3.68
CA VAL A 87 3.57 11.21 4.88
C VAL A 87 3.62 10.43 6.18
N ASP A 88 3.32 9.14 6.16
CA ASP A 88 3.33 8.24 7.33
C ASP A 88 4.72 7.74 7.74
N HIS A 89 5.79 8.16 7.04
CA HIS A 89 7.18 7.86 7.38
C HIS A 89 7.96 9.08 7.83
N VAL A 90 7.60 10.27 7.33
CA VAL A 90 8.42 11.49 7.46
C VAL A 90 7.89 12.49 8.49
N GLY A 91 6.65 12.29 8.97
CA GLY A 91 5.85 13.33 9.59
C GLY A 91 6.34 13.88 10.93
N GLY A 92 7.28 13.20 11.57
CA GLY A 92 7.76 13.55 12.89
C GLY A 92 9.24 13.88 12.99
N VAL A 93 9.94 14.04 11.89
CA VAL A 93 11.40 14.29 11.88
C VAL A 93 11.79 15.45 12.76
N ALA A 94 11.08 16.59 12.70
CA ALA A 94 11.39 17.79 13.48
C ALA A 94 11.40 17.54 15.00
N GLN A 95 10.62 16.57 15.50
CA GLN A 95 10.58 16.27 16.94
C GLN A 95 11.73 15.37 17.43
N PHE A 96 12.37 14.63 16.52
CA PHE A 96 13.54 13.81 16.81
C PHE A 96 14.86 14.52 16.49
N ARG A 97 14.78 15.59 15.67
CA ARG A 97 15.97 16.28 15.17
C ARG A 97 16.58 17.17 16.25
N GLU A 98 17.85 16.96 16.49
CA GLU A 98 18.73 17.77 17.34
C GLU A 98 19.78 18.48 16.45
N PRO A 99 20.56 19.49 16.95
CA PRO A 99 21.52 20.22 16.13
C PRO A 99 22.51 19.34 15.37
N GLU A 100 22.94 18.23 15.98
CA GLU A 100 23.92 17.30 15.39
C GLU A 100 23.27 16.15 14.61
N THR A 101 21.95 16.05 14.61
CA THR A 101 21.23 15.00 13.88
C THR A 101 21.38 15.16 12.38
N ARG A 102 21.73 14.08 11.69
CA ARG A 102 21.74 13.98 10.24
C ARG A 102 20.57 13.14 9.74
N LEU A 103 19.76 13.74 8.89
CA LEU A 103 18.66 13.06 8.21
C LEU A 103 19.18 12.47 6.89
N ILE A 104 18.99 11.17 6.71
CA ILE A 104 19.45 10.42 5.53
C ILE A 104 18.24 9.91 4.74
N ALA A 105 18.25 10.12 3.43
CA ALA A 105 17.24 9.58 2.52
C ALA A 105 17.82 9.30 1.12
N GLN A 106 17.11 8.52 0.33
CA GLN A 106 17.43 8.33 -1.08
C GLN A 106 17.14 9.61 -1.88
N LYS A 107 17.90 9.88 -2.94
CA LYS A 107 17.87 11.15 -3.71
C LYS A 107 16.49 11.58 -4.20
N ASN A 108 15.58 10.63 -4.45
CA ASN A 108 14.23 10.92 -4.92
C ASN A 108 13.23 11.27 -3.79
N ASN A 109 13.70 11.31 -2.53
CA ASN A 109 12.81 11.56 -1.38
C ASN A 109 12.06 12.88 -1.48
N ALA A 110 12.73 13.96 -1.85
CA ALA A 110 12.11 15.27 -2.05
C ALA A 110 11.03 15.23 -3.16
N ALA A 111 11.26 14.49 -4.24
CA ALA A 111 10.28 14.33 -5.33
C ALA A 111 9.06 13.52 -4.87
N CYS A 112 9.27 12.47 -4.06
CA CYS A 112 8.19 11.69 -3.47
C CYS A 112 7.31 12.54 -2.54
N GLN A 113 7.91 13.31 -1.63
CA GLN A 113 7.19 14.24 -0.74
C GLN A 113 6.44 15.31 -1.54
N ALA A 114 7.06 15.85 -2.60
CA ALA A 114 6.43 16.87 -3.46
C ALA A 114 5.18 16.34 -4.18
N ASP A 115 5.14 15.06 -4.55
CA ASP A 115 3.95 14.45 -5.16
C ASP A 115 2.79 14.39 -4.17
N ASP A 116 3.02 14.08 -2.89
CA ASP A 116 1.99 14.14 -1.86
C ASP A 116 1.40 15.55 -1.70
N VAL A 117 2.25 16.58 -1.75
CA VAL A 117 1.82 17.98 -1.66
C VAL A 117 1.01 18.39 -2.90
N ARG A 118 1.46 18.04 -4.11
CA ARG A 118 0.80 18.42 -5.38
C ARG A 118 -0.63 17.95 -5.47
N ILE A 119 -0.97 16.79 -4.90
CA ILE A 119 -2.31 16.19 -4.97
C ILE A 119 -2.96 16.06 -3.58
N ALA A 120 -2.49 16.83 -2.60
CA ALA A 120 -2.98 16.76 -1.21
C ALA A 120 -4.50 16.96 -1.11
N GLN A 121 -5.07 17.88 -1.89
CA GLN A 121 -6.51 18.14 -1.89
C GLN A 121 -7.32 16.92 -2.38
N VAL A 122 -6.90 16.30 -3.49
CA VAL A 122 -7.55 15.10 -4.03
C VAL A 122 -7.43 13.94 -3.04
N ARG A 123 -6.24 13.71 -2.49
CA ARG A 123 -6.02 12.66 -1.50
C ARG A 123 -6.83 12.88 -0.23
N SER A 124 -6.90 14.11 0.28
CA SER A 124 -7.68 14.45 1.48
C SER A 124 -9.18 14.22 1.27
N SER A 125 -9.73 14.60 0.11
CA SER A 125 -11.16 14.40 -0.19
C SER A 125 -11.57 12.93 -0.25
N GLN A 126 -10.65 12.04 -0.60
CA GLN A 126 -10.89 10.61 -0.71
C GLN A 126 -10.40 9.79 0.51
N ALA A 127 -9.59 10.40 1.37
CA ALA A 127 -8.94 9.69 2.48
C ALA A 127 -9.93 9.01 3.42
N SER A 128 -11.10 9.59 3.66
CA SER A 128 -12.14 9.03 4.53
C SER A 128 -12.68 7.67 4.06
N ILE A 129 -12.59 7.36 2.78
CA ILE A 129 -13.05 6.08 2.20
C ILE A 129 -12.29 4.91 2.84
N TRP A 130 -10.97 5.07 3.03
CA TRP A 130 -10.10 4.00 3.53
C TRP A 130 -9.54 4.26 4.92
N PHE A 131 -9.30 5.54 5.26
CA PHE A 131 -8.60 5.95 6.47
C PHE A 131 -9.48 6.74 7.46
N GLY A 132 -10.80 6.64 7.34
CA GLY A 132 -11.73 7.37 8.21
C GLY A 132 -11.53 7.07 9.71
N GLY A 133 -11.22 5.83 10.08
CA GLY A 133 -10.87 5.45 11.45
C GLY A 133 -9.57 6.10 11.94
N PRO A 134 -8.44 5.90 11.27
CA PRO A 134 -7.17 6.57 11.54
C PRO A 134 -7.26 8.09 11.60
N ILE A 135 -8.02 8.73 10.70
CA ILE A 135 -8.21 10.19 10.70
C ILE A 135 -8.91 10.66 11.99
N ARG A 136 -9.98 9.97 12.41
CA ARG A 136 -10.68 10.31 13.68
C ARG A 136 -9.78 10.08 14.89
N ALA A 137 -9.05 8.99 14.92
CA ALA A 137 -8.10 8.70 16.00
C ALA A 137 -6.99 9.75 16.07
N GLY A 138 -6.43 10.16 14.94
CA GLY A 138 -5.44 11.23 14.85
C GLY A 138 -5.99 12.56 15.32
N ALA A 139 -7.22 12.93 14.95
CA ALA A 139 -7.86 14.16 15.44
C ALA A 139 -8.06 14.14 16.96
N ALA A 140 -8.51 13.02 17.53
CA ALA A 140 -8.66 12.86 18.97
C ALA A 140 -7.32 12.96 19.71
N GLN A 141 -6.27 12.35 19.18
CA GLN A 141 -4.92 12.42 19.74
C GLN A 141 -4.34 13.85 19.70
N GLN A 142 -4.56 14.58 18.60
CA GLN A 142 -4.19 15.99 18.49
C GLN A 142 -4.89 16.86 19.52
N GLN A 143 -6.17 16.62 19.79
CA GLN A 143 -6.93 17.35 20.80
C GLN A 143 -6.44 17.06 22.22
N ALA A 144 -5.97 15.85 22.49
CA ALA A 144 -5.42 15.45 23.78
C ALA A 144 -3.97 15.91 24.00
N THR A 145 -3.29 16.43 22.99
CA THR A 145 -1.90 16.88 23.07
C THR A 145 -1.85 18.39 23.39
N PRO A 146 -1.04 18.85 24.38
CA PRO A 146 -0.97 20.26 24.77
C PRO A 146 -0.54 21.20 23.64
N HIS A 147 0.26 20.71 22.71
CA HIS A 147 0.74 21.46 21.56
C HIS A 147 0.39 20.71 20.27
N ARG A 148 -0.15 21.46 19.30
CA ARG A 148 -0.44 20.88 17.99
C ARG A 148 0.85 20.40 17.32
N VAL A 149 0.92 19.11 17.02
CA VAL A 149 2.02 18.54 16.27
C VAL A 149 1.73 18.70 14.78
N VAL A 150 2.61 19.38 14.08
CA VAL A 150 2.49 19.62 12.63
C VAL A 150 3.10 18.44 11.89
N GLN A 151 2.47 18.04 10.80
CA GLN A 151 3.05 17.10 9.84
C GLN A 151 4.29 17.73 9.21
N ASP A 152 5.44 17.10 9.36
CA ASP A 152 6.71 17.58 8.80
C ASP A 152 6.87 17.23 7.31
N ILE A 153 7.62 18.05 6.59
CA ILE A 153 8.08 17.83 5.22
C ILE A 153 9.59 18.07 5.25
N PRO A 154 10.36 17.12 5.77
CA PRO A 154 11.77 17.33 6.06
C PRO A 154 12.64 17.36 4.81
N THR A 155 13.70 18.16 4.88
CA THR A 155 14.78 18.13 3.89
C THR A 155 15.93 17.27 4.42
N PRO A 156 16.33 16.20 3.72
CA PRO A 156 17.46 15.37 4.11
C PRO A 156 18.80 16.15 4.08
N ASP A 157 19.68 15.84 5.04
CA ASP A 157 21.06 16.40 5.08
C ASP A 157 22.00 15.56 4.23
N ILE A 158 21.75 14.25 4.15
CA ILE A 158 22.52 13.30 3.37
C ILE A 158 21.58 12.62 2.39
N ILE A 159 21.88 12.77 1.11
CA ILE A 159 21.16 12.09 0.02
C ILE A 159 22.12 11.18 -0.73
N PHE A 160 21.66 10.02 -1.15
CA PHE A 160 22.44 9.09 -1.94
C PHE A 160 21.63 8.54 -3.11
N ASP A 161 22.31 8.07 -4.14
CA ASP A 161 21.68 7.51 -5.33
C ASP A 161 21.40 6.03 -5.19
N ASP A 162 22.43 5.21 -5.15
CA ASP A 162 22.33 3.76 -5.16
C ASP A 162 22.65 3.13 -3.80
N ARG A 163 23.75 3.52 -3.16
CA ARG A 163 24.24 3.00 -1.89
C ARG A 163 24.86 4.07 -1.03
N HIS A 164 24.68 3.96 0.27
CA HIS A 164 25.38 4.75 1.29
C HIS A 164 25.74 3.89 2.49
N ASP A 165 27.00 3.90 2.87
CA ASP A 165 27.49 3.16 4.01
C ASP A 165 27.61 4.07 5.24
N LEU A 166 27.17 3.57 6.38
CA LEU A 166 27.13 4.26 7.65
C LEU A 166 27.67 3.37 8.75
N GLU A 167 28.42 3.93 9.69
CA GLU A 167 28.83 3.25 10.91
C GLU A 167 28.56 4.13 12.14
N LEU A 168 27.96 3.54 13.19
CA LEU A 168 27.72 4.21 14.47
C LEU A 168 27.98 3.23 15.59
N GLY A 169 28.94 3.56 16.51
CA GLY A 169 29.23 2.74 17.69
C GLY A 169 29.62 1.29 17.39
N GLY A 170 30.30 1.06 16.25
CA GLY A 170 30.69 -0.27 15.77
C GLY A 170 29.63 -1.03 14.98
N LEU A 171 28.40 -0.50 14.90
CA LEU A 171 27.35 -1.07 14.05
C LEU A 171 27.46 -0.50 12.64
N LYS A 172 27.58 -1.38 11.63
CA LYS A 172 27.61 -1.03 10.22
C LYS A 172 26.23 -1.16 9.60
N LEU A 173 25.86 -0.14 8.83
CA LEU A 173 24.62 -0.11 8.05
C LEU A 173 24.96 0.19 6.59
N GLU A 174 24.36 -0.56 5.70
CA GLU A 174 24.38 -0.28 4.24
C GLU A 174 22.96 0.13 3.83
N LEU A 175 22.82 1.34 3.32
CA LEU A 175 21.57 1.87 2.81
C LEU A 175 21.53 1.63 1.30
N LEU A 176 20.56 0.87 0.82
CA LEU A 176 20.47 0.42 -0.55
C LEU A 176 19.19 0.95 -1.20
N SER A 177 19.30 1.59 -2.36
CA SER A 177 18.11 2.02 -3.14
C SER A 177 17.35 0.80 -3.65
N VAL A 178 16.02 0.75 -3.40
CA VAL A 178 15.14 -0.35 -3.80
C VAL A 178 13.80 0.18 -4.34
N PRO A 179 13.82 0.92 -5.47
CA PRO A 179 12.61 1.51 -6.06
C PRO A 179 11.65 0.46 -6.63
N GLY A 180 10.42 0.86 -6.93
CA GLY A 180 9.46 0.09 -7.72
C GLY A 180 8.42 -0.69 -6.93
N GLY A 181 8.63 -0.92 -5.63
CA GLY A 181 7.65 -1.64 -4.79
C GLY A 181 6.61 -0.74 -4.15
N GLU A 182 7.01 0.40 -3.60
CA GLU A 182 6.11 1.37 -2.97
C GLU A 182 6.35 2.77 -3.53
N THR A 183 7.58 3.28 -3.47
CA THR A 183 7.94 4.62 -3.94
C THR A 183 9.21 4.59 -4.78
N ILE A 184 9.47 5.72 -5.47
CA ILE A 184 10.67 5.90 -6.28
C ILE A 184 11.93 6.11 -5.44
N ASP A 185 11.77 6.42 -4.14
CA ASP A 185 12.83 6.70 -3.18
C ASP A 185 12.96 5.61 -2.11
N SER A 186 12.30 4.48 -2.28
CA SER A 186 12.38 3.37 -1.31
C SER A 186 13.83 2.93 -1.11
N LEU A 187 14.20 2.73 0.16
CA LEU A 187 15.49 2.18 0.54
C LEU A 187 15.36 0.99 1.48
N CYS A 188 16.33 0.10 1.40
CA CYS A 188 16.56 -1.00 2.35
C CYS A 188 17.76 -0.66 3.23
N ILE A 189 17.64 -0.90 4.55
CA ILE A 189 18.75 -0.78 5.49
C ILE A 189 19.24 -2.20 5.79
N TRP A 190 20.48 -2.48 5.42
CA TRP A 190 21.13 -3.76 5.67
C TRP A 190 22.14 -3.67 6.82
N LEU A 191 22.02 -4.55 7.78
CA LEU A 191 22.97 -4.72 8.88
C LEU A 191 23.79 -6.01 8.66
N PRO A 192 24.92 -5.94 7.96
CA PRO A 192 25.65 -7.13 7.51
C PRO A 192 26.16 -8.00 8.65
N GLN A 193 26.56 -7.40 9.80
CA GLN A 193 27.05 -8.12 10.97
C GLN A 193 25.99 -9.01 11.61
N HIS A 194 24.72 -8.68 11.44
CA HIS A 194 23.57 -9.37 12.06
C HIS A 194 22.62 -10.02 11.04
N LYS A 195 22.89 -9.86 9.75
CA LYS A 195 22.03 -10.34 8.65
C LYS A 195 20.58 -9.90 8.78
N ILE A 196 20.37 -8.65 9.17
CA ILE A 196 19.05 -8.02 9.33
C ILE A 196 18.83 -7.02 8.21
N ALA A 197 17.71 -7.13 7.51
CA ALA A 197 17.29 -6.18 6.50
C ALA A 197 15.99 -5.48 6.93
N PHE A 198 16.01 -4.12 6.97
CA PHE A 198 14.80 -3.31 7.05
C PHE A 198 14.41 -2.93 5.62
N THR A 199 13.26 -3.36 5.18
CA THR A 199 12.81 -3.10 3.80
C THR A 199 11.80 -1.97 3.69
N GLY A 200 11.40 -1.39 4.82
CA GLY A 200 10.28 -0.45 4.81
C GLY A 200 9.08 -1.07 4.10
N ASN A 201 8.39 -0.29 3.28
CA ASN A 201 7.27 -0.77 2.49
C ASN A 201 7.67 -1.22 1.06
N MET A 202 8.94 -1.53 0.79
CA MET A 202 9.36 -1.99 -0.54
C MET A 202 8.46 -3.11 -1.09
N PHE A 203 8.08 -4.07 -0.23
CA PHE A 203 7.16 -5.15 -0.58
C PHE A 203 5.68 -4.81 -0.32
N GLY A 204 5.35 -3.53 -0.16
CA GLY A 204 4.06 -3.09 0.35
C GLY A 204 3.96 -3.24 1.89
N PRO A 205 2.81 -2.86 2.46
CA PRO A 205 2.60 -2.96 3.91
C PRO A 205 2.40 -4.40 4.41
N LEU A 206 2.16 -5.34 3.51
CA LEU A 206 1.93 -6.76 3.80
C LEU A 206 2.95 -7.62 3.05
N PHE A 207 3.58 -8.56 3.75
CA PHE A 207 4.56 -9.48 3.16
C PHE A 207 4.26 -10.93 3.56
N PRO A 208 4.32 -11.91 2.64
CA PRO A 208 4.53 -11.80 1.18
C PRO A 208 3.18 -11.70 0.43
N HIS A 209 2.86 -10.52 -0.02
CA HIS A 209 1.66 -10.24 -0.81
C HIS A 209 2.02 -9.75 -2.22
N PHE A 210 1.13 -9.97 -3.18
CA PHE A 210 1.27 -9.42 -4.52
C PHE A 210 1.40 -7.89 -4.44
N PRO A 211 2.36 -7.27 -5.14
CA PRO A 211 2.61 -5.83 -5.03
C PRO A 211 1.44 -5.00 -5.55
N ASN A 212 1.25 -3.84 -4.93
CA ASN A 212 0.24 -2.88 -5.35
C ASN A 212 0.82 -1.94 -6.41
N PHE A 213 0.90 -2.40 -7.67
CA PHE A 213 1.49 -1.63 -8.77
C PHE A 213 0.68 -0.37 -9.12
N ASN A 214 -0.62 -0.35 -8.89
CA ASN A 214 -1.43 0.85 -8.98
C ASN A 214 -2.14 1.13 -7.66
N THR A 215 -2.01 2.33 -7.15
CA THR A 215 -2.65 2.74 -5.90
C THR A 215 -4.00 3.37 -6.19
N ILE A 216 -5.08 2.74 -5.73
CA ILE A 216 -6.45 3.23 -5.94
C ILE A 216 -6.66 4.64 -5.36
N ARG A 217 -5.99 4.98 -4.27
CA ARG A 217 -6.02 6.34 -3.69
C ARG A 217 -5.31 7.41 -4.54
N GLY A 218 -4.68 7.03 -5.64
CA GLY A 218 -3.86 7.90 -6.48
C GLY A 218 -2.40 7.94 -6.01
N ASP A 219 -1.52 7.56 -6.90
CA ASP A 219 -0.06 7.63 -6.79
C ASP A 219 0.53 7.36 -8.19
N ARG A 220 1.86 7.52 -8.34
CA ARG A 220 2.53 7.06 -9.55
C ARG A 220 2.38 5.54 -9.70
N TYR A 221 2.23 5.07 -10.93
CA TYR A 221 2.30 3.64 -11.20
C TYR A 221 3.68 3.11 -10.85
N ARG A 222 3.70 1.91 -10.30
CA ARG A 222 4.89 1.13 -10.00
C ARG A 222 5.07 0.11 -11.12
N GLN A 223 6.31 -0.23 -11.41
CA GLN A 223 6.64 -1.03 -12.59
C GLN A 223 7.29 -2.35 -12.18
N VAL A 224 7.03 -3.38 -12.97
CA VAL A 224 7.45 -4.75 -12.67
C VAL A 224 8.97 -4.89 -12.66
N GLU A 225 9.66 -4.36 -13.67
CA GLU A 225 11.10 -4.53 -13.82
C GLU A 225 11.91 -3.89 -12.67
N PRO A 226 11.67 -2.62 -12.28
CA PRO A 226 12.31 -2.04 -11.11
C PRO A 226 11.99 -2.79 -9.81
N TYR A 227 10.76 -3.29 -9.67
CA TYR A 227 10.36 -4.08 -8.52
C TYR A 227 11.16 -5.39 -8.42
N LEU A 228 11.25 -6.15 -9.53
CA LEU A 228 11.99 -7.41 -9.58
C LEU A 228 13.49 -7.20 -9.36
N ALA A 229 14.07 -6.13 -9.92
CA ALA A 229 15.47 -5.77 -9.66
C ALA A 229 15.73 -5.48 -8.18
N SER A 230 14.85 -4.71 -7.54
CA SER A 230 14.93 -4.40 -6.11
C SER A 230 14.72 -5.64 -5.23
N LEU A 231 13.79 -6.53 -5.60
CA LEU A 231 13.59 -7.81 -4.92
C LEU A 231 14.84 -8.69 -5.02
N ALA A 232 15.43 -8.82 -6.20
CA ALA A 232 16.67 -9.57 -6.40
C ALA A 232 17.81 -8.99 -5.56
N ARG A 233 17.90 -7.66 -5.43
CA ARG A 233 18.89 -6.98 -4.58
C ARG A 233 18.73 -7.37 -3.11
N VAL A 234 17.52 -7.33 -2.56
CA VAL A 234 17.24 -7.73 -1.17
C VAL A 234 17.49 -9.23 -0.98
N ARG A 235 17.10 -10.07 -1.95
CA ARG A 235 17.34 -11.51 -1.89
C ARG A 235 18.82 -11.86 -1.83
N ALA A 236 19.66 -11.12 -2.58
CA ALA A 236 21.11 -11.33 -2.61
C ALA A 236 21.82 -11.03 -1.27
N LEU A 237 21.19 -10.29 -0.36
CA LEU A 237 21.69 -10.06 0.99
C LEU A 237 21.60 -11.30 1.88
N GLU A 238 20.77 -12.27 1.53
CA GLU A 238 20.49 -13.48 2.32
C GLU A 238 20.14 -13.17 3.79
N PRO A 239 19.11 -12.33 4.05
CA PRO A 239 18.77 -11.93 5.40
C PRO A 239 18.29 -13.11 6.26
N GLU A 240 18.67 -13.12 7.52
CA GLU A 240 18.16 -14.04 8.54
C GLU A 240 16.98 -13.44 9.33
N MET A 241 16.84 -12.11 9.29
CA MET A 241 15.68 -11.38 9.78
C MET A 241 15.28 -10.31 8.76
N LEU A 242 14.00 -10.25 8.44
CA LEU A 242 13.40 -9.24 7.56
C LEU A 242 12.43 -8.39 8.40
N ILE A 243 12.75 -7.11 8.56
CA ILE A 243 11.91 -6.12 9.23
C ILE A 243 11.21 -5.30 8.13
N THR A 244 9.92 -5.54 7.98
CA THR A 244 9.08 -4.80 7.03
C THR A 244 8.60 -3.50 7.65
N GLY A 245 7.91 -2.66 6.88
CA GLY A 245 7.41 -1.38 7.39
C GLY A 245 6.27 -1.51 8.42
N ARG A 246 5.77 -2.73 8.68
CA ARG A 246 4.67 -3.02 9.62
C ARG A 246 4.73 -4.45 10.13
N PHE A 247 4.10 -4.66 11.28
CA PHE A 247 3.96 -5.96 11.95
C PHE A 247 5.29 -6.59 12.39
N ASP A 248 5.21 -7.79 12.93
CA ASP A 248 6.39 -8.48 13.47
C ASP A 248 7.41 -8.84 12.38
N PRO A 249 8.71 -8.85 12.71
CA PRO A 249 9.75 -9.31 11.81
C PRO A 249 9.51 -10.76 11.35
N ILE A 250 9.95 -11.07 10.13
CA ILE A 250 10.04 -12.44 9.66
C ILE A 250 11.44 -12.96 9.98
N VAL A 251 11.52 -14.11 10.67
CA VAL A 251 12.77 -14.70 11.12
C VAL A 251 12.98 -16.06 10.47
N GLY A 252 14.20 -16.30 10.04
CA GLY A 252 14.63 -17.53 9.40
C GLY A 252 14.98 -17.36 7.92
N ARG A 253 16.26 -17.57 7.60
CA ARG A 253 16.80 -17.41 6.23
C ARG A 253 16.00 -18.18 5.20
N GLU A 254 15.69 -19.44 5.47
CA GLU A 254 14.99 -20.31 4.51
C GLU A 254 13.55 -19.85 4.26
N LEU A 255 12.83 -19.43 5.32
CA LEU A 255 11.48 -18.89 5.19
C LEU A 255 11.48 -17.58 4.38
N ILE A 256 12.39 -16.66 4.71
CA ILE A 256 12.52 -15.37 4.01
C ILE A 256 12.84 -15.62 2.53
N ARG A 257 13.80 -16.50 2.25
CA ARG A 257 14.19 -16.87 0.89
C ARG A 257 12.99 -17.47 0.13
N ALA A 258 12.28 -18.42 0.74
CA ALA A 258 11.10 -19.03 0.12
C ALA A 258 10.01 -17.99 -0.20
N CYS A 259 9.79 -17.00 0.68
CA CYS A 259 8.87 -15.91 0.44
C CYS A 259 9.32 -15.02 -0.72
N LEU A 260 10.60 -14.64 -0.77
CA LEU A 260 11.15 -13.79 -1.84
C LEU A 260 11.12 -14.51 -3.18
N ASP A 261 11.53 -15.79 -3.23
CA ASP A 261 11.49 -16.62 -4.45
C ASP A 261 10.04 -16.79 -4.95
N ARG A 262 9.09 -17.02 -4.05
CA ARG A 262 7.66 -17.15 -4.38
C ARG A 262 7.09 -15.85 -4.95
N LEU A 263 7.44 -14.73 -4.33
CA LEU A 263 6.98 -13.41 -4.73
C LEU A 263 7.54 -13.02 -6.11
N GLU A 264 8.84 -13.28 -6.36
CA GLU A 264 9.47 -13.09 -7.66
C GLU A 264 8.78 -13.93 -8.73
N ALA A 265 8.57 -15.23 -8.47
CA ALA A 265 7.92 -16.15 -9.40
C ALA A 265 6.47 -15.75 -9.67
N ALA A 266 5.72 -15.31 -8.67
CA ALA A 266 4.35 -14.85 -8.83
C ALA A 266 4.26 -13.59 -9.70
N VAL A 267 5.09 -12.59 -9.44
CA VAL A 267 5.12 -11.33 -10.22
C VAL A 267 5.57 -11.59 -11.65
N THR A 268 6.63 -12.40 -11.84
CA THR A 268 7.13 -12.78 -13.16
C THR A 268 6.07 -13.54 -13.96
N HIS A 269 5.35 -14.48 -13.32
CA HIS A 269 4.25 -15.21 -13.96
C HIS A 269 3.16 -14.25 -14.46
N VAL A 270 2.67 -13.36 -13.62
CA VAL A 270 1.62 -12.39 -14.01
C VAL A 270 2.11 -11.49 -15.15
N HIS A 271 3.34 -11.01 -15.08
CA HIS A 271 3.95 -10.19 -16.13
C HIS A 271 3.99 -10.94 -17.47
N GLN A 272 4.57 -12.14 -17.48
CA GLN A 272 4.70 -12.95 -18.69
C GLN A 272 3.35 -13.36 -19.29
N GLN A 273 2.36 -13.76 -18.45
CA GLN A 273 1.03 -14.13 -18.91
C GLN A 273 0.29 -12.93 -19.50
N THR A 274 0.46 -11.75 -18.91
CA THR A 274 -0.13 -10.51 -19.43
C THR A 274 0.45 -10.18 -20.80
N LEU A 275 1.78 -10.16 -20.94
CA LEU A 275 2.44 -9.88 -22.22
C LEU A 275 2.10 -10.90 -23.30
N ALA A 276 2.07 -12.19 -22.96
CA ALA A 276 1.67 -13.25 -23.89
C ALA A 276 0.23 -13.06 -24.39
N GLY A 277 -0.68 -12.70 -23.49
CA GLY A 277 -2.06 -12.43 -23.85
C GLY A 277 -2.24 -11.16 -24.68
N MET A 278 -1.46 -10.09 -24.39
CA MET A 278 -1.41 -8.87 -25.22
C MET A 278 -0.95 -9.20 -26.64
N ASN A 279 0.13 -9.96 -26.80
CA ASN A 279 0.64 -10.40 -28.09
C ASN A 279 -0.33 -11.33 -28.85
N ALA A 280 -1.21 -12.02 -28.12
CA ALA A 280 -2.31 -12.81 -28.68
C ALA A 280 -3.57 -11.98 -29.02
N GLY A 281 -3.52 -10.65 -28.88
CA GLY A 281 -4.61 -9.74 -29.21
C GLY A 281 -5.75 -9.71 -28.19
N LYS A 282 -5.54 -10.20 -26.96
CA LYS A 282 -6.55 -10.12 -25.89
C LYS A 282 -6.64 -8.70 -25.32
N ASP A 283 -7.85 -8.26 -25.06
CA ASP A 283 -8.07 -6.97 -24.40
C ASP A 283 -7.77 -7.00 -22.89
N ILE A 284 -7.57 -5.82 -22.32
CA ILE A 284 -7.22 -5.64 -20.90
C ILE A 284 -8.24 -6.28 -19.94
N PHE A 285 -9.53 -6.20 -20.23
CA PHE A 285 -10.57 -6.73 -19.34
C PHE A 285 -10.60 -8.27 -19.37
N THR A 286 -10.34 -8.85 -20.53
CA THR A 286 -10.16 -10.29 -20.70
C THR A 286 -8.94 -10.77 -19.92
N LEU A 287 -7.81 -10.08 -20.03
CA LEU A 287 -6.59 -10.42 -19.29
C LEU A 287 -6.77 -10.28 -17.77
N MET A 288 -7.46 -9.25 -17.30
CA MET A 288 -7.79 -9.05 -15.87
C MET A 288 -8.62 -10.21 -15.28
N ARG A 289 -9.41 -10.90 -16.11
CA ARG A 289 -10.19 -12.09 -15.69
C ARG A 289 -9.42 -13.39 -15.78
N GLU A 290 -8.59 -13.54 -16.80
CA GLU A 290 -7.94 -14.81 -17.14
C GLU A 290 -6.59 -15.02 -16.46
N VAL A 291 -5.82 -13.94 -16.26
CA VAL A 291 -4.51 -14.04 -15.62
C VAL A 291 -4.67 -14.20 -14.11
N THR A 292 -4.34 -15.40 -13.65
CA THR A 292 -4.44 -15.78 -12.23
C THR A 292 -3.14 -16.44 -11.78
N LEU A 293 -2.94 -16.52 -10.46
CA LEU A 293 -1.82 -17.27 -9.90
C LEU A 293 -2.20 -18.75 -9.75
N PRO A 294 -1.41 -19.67 -10.28
CA PRO A 294 -1.55 -21.08 -9.94
C PRO A 294 -1.24 -21.29 -8.44
N ASP A 295 -1.84 -22.32 -7.84
CA ASP A 295 -1.75 -22.58 -6.39
C ASP A 295 -0.32 -22.61 -5.85
N ARG A 296 0.62 -23.19 -6.61
CA ARG A 296 2.05 -23.22 -6.26
C ARG A 296 2.73 -21.84 -6.19
N LEU A 297 2.13 -20.82 -6.77
CA LEU A 297 2.58 -19.42 -6.75
C LEU A 297 1.72 -18.54 -5.84
N PHE A 298 0.96 -19.15 -4.94
CA PHE A 298 0.12 -18.41 -4.02
C PHE A 298 0.94 -17.40 -3.20
N VAL A 299 0.48 -16.15 -3.24
CA VAL A 299 0.86 -15.04 -2.36
C VAL A 299 -0.41 -14.30 -1.95
N GLY A 300 -0.38 -13.58 -0.84
CA GLY A 300 -1.54 -12.82 -0.40
C GLY A 300 -1.93 -11.70 -1.40
N GLN A 301 -3.19 -11.32 -1.38
CA GLN A 301 -3.71 -10.19 -2.17
C GLN A 301 -4.46 -9.18 -1.28
N GLY A 302 -4.02 -9.03 -0.06
CA GLY A 302 -4.67 -8.16 0.93
C GLY A 302 -4.46 -6.65 0.68
N TYR A 303 -3.49 -6.28 -0.17
CA TYR A 303 -3.20 -4.88 -0.50
C TYR A 303 -3.11 -4.67 -2.01
N GLY A 304 -2.15 -5.26 -2.71
CA GLY A 304 -2.17 -5.40 -4.16
C GLY A 304 -3.11 -6.52 -4.60
N LYS A 305 -3.49 -6.51 -5.88
CA LYS A 305 -4.35 -7.52 -6.49
C LYS A 305 -3.83 -7.89 -7.86
N VAL A 306 -3.80 -9.19 -8.19
CA VAL A 306 -3.29 -9.68 -9.48
C VAL A 306 -3.99 -9.00 -10.67
N ALA A 307 -5.32 -8.95 -10.66
CA ALA A 307 -6.09 -8.32 -11.73
C ALA A 307 -5.73 -6.83 -11.93
N TRP A 308 -5.43 -6.10 -10.85
CA TRP A 308 -4.99 -4.71 -10.95
C TRP A 308 -3.53 -4.60 -11.45
N GLY A 309 -2.69 -5.55 -11.06
CA GLY A 309 -1.33 -5.68 -11.59
C GLY A 309 -1.33 -5.91 -13.11
N VAL A 310 -2.21 -6.79 -13.59
CA VAL A 310 -2.43 -7.01 -15.03
C VAL A 310 -2.78 -5.71 -15.73
N ARG A 311 -3.70 -4.94 -15.17
CA ARG A 311 -4.07 -3.63 -15.72
C ARG A 311 -2.87 -2.68 -15.78
N THR A 312 -2.10 -2.59 -14.70
CA THR A 312 -0.92 -1.71 -14.66
C THR A 312 0.13 -2.14 -15.68
N ILE A 313 0.40 -3.45 -15.81
CA ILE A 313 1.32 -3.99 -16.81
C ILE A 313 0.83 -3.60 -18.21
N TRP A 314 -0.44 -3.84 -18.51
CA TRP A 314 -1.03 -3.51 -19.81
C TRP A 314 -0.87 -2.01 -20.12
N GLU A 315 -1.26 -1.11 -19.19
CA GLU A 315 -1.18 0.33 -19.36
C GLU A 315 0.27 0.85 -19.41
N THR A 316 1.24 0.15 -18.80
CA THR A 316 2.67 0.48 -18.91
C THR A 316 3.17 0.37 -20.35
N TYR A 317 2.74 -0.65 -21.08
CA TYR A 317 3.16 -0.87 -22.47
C TYR A 317 2.28 -0.19 -23.51
N MET A 318 0.98 -0.10 -23.28
CA MET A 318 -0.01 0.40 -24.26
C MET A 318 -0.53 1.82 -23.96
N GLY A 319 -0.30 2.31 -22.75
CA GLY A 319 -0.87 3.59 -22.32
C GLY A 319 -2.38 3.49 -22.04
N TRP A 320 -3.05 4.64 -22.02
CA TRP A 320 -4.47 4.76 -21.67
C TRP A 320 -5.43 4.36 -22.80
N PHE A 321 -5.00 4.49 -24.07
CA PHE A 321 -5.83 4.20 -25.22
C PHE A 321 -5.83 2.70 -25.53
N LYS A 322 -7.00 2.06 -25.44
CA LYS A 322 -7.14 0.61 -25.58
C LYS A 322 -7.39 0.14 -27.02
N ALA A 323 -7.56 1.07 -27.95
CA ALA A 323 -7.87 0.81 -29.37
C ALA A 323 -9.15 -0.04 -29.57
N GLN A 324 -10.15 0.11 -28.69
CA GLN A 324 -11.40 -0.66 -28.74
C GLN A 324 -12.57 0.17 -29.26
N ALA A 325 -12.64 1.45 -28.91
CA ALA A 325 -13.75 2.30 -29.28
C ALA A 325 -13.31 3.73 -29.63
N THR A 326 -13.94 4.33 -30.63
CA THR A 326 -13.69 5.72 -31.04
C THR A 326 -13.90 6.70 -29.89
N SER A 327 -14.89 6.45 -29.03
CA SER A 327 -15.20 7.28 -27.86
C SER A 327 -14.05 7.38 -26.85
N GLU A 328 -13.09 6.44 -26.83
CA GLU A 328 -11.91 6.52 -25.98
C GLU A 328 -11.02 7.74 -26.31
N LEU A 329 -11.06 8.25 -27.53
CA LEU A 329 -10.30 9.43 -27.97
C LEU A 329 -10.90 10.76 -27.49
N TYR A 330 -12.12 10.74 -26.99
CA TYR A 330 -12.86 11.95 -26.65
C TYR A 330 -13.22 12.01 -25.17
N ALA A 331 -13.52 13.19 -24.67
CA ALA A 331 -13.86 13.43 -23.26
C ALA A 331 -15.25 12.93 -22.83
N THR A 332 -16.02 12.33 -23.75
CA THR A 332 -17.37 11.80 -23.46
C THR A 332 -17.29 10.48 -22.71
N ARG A 333 -17.90 10.42 -21.54
CA ARG A 333 -17.97 9.20 -20.75
C ARG A 333 -19.16 8.32 -21.17
N PRO A 334 -19.03 6.99 -21.22
CA PRO A 334 -20.18 6.10 -21.49
C PRO A 334 -21.40 6.37 -20.61
N ALA A 335 -21.17 6.79 -19.35
CA ALA A 335 -22.25 7.12 -18.41
C ALA A 335 -23.11 8.33 -18.81
N GLU A 336 -22.64 9.18 -19.72
CA GLU A 336 -23.41 10.36 -20.18
C GLU A 336 -24.62 10.01 -21.04
N VAL A 337 -24.59 8.81 -21.66
CA VAL A 337 -25.74 8.29 -22.44
C VAL A 337 -26.64 7.32 -21.67
N TYR A 338 -26.32 7.06 -20.41
CA TYR A 338 -27.16 6.17 -19.58
C TYR A 338 -28.58 6.69 -19.40
N PRO A 339 -28.85 8.01 -19.21
CA PRO A 339 -30.22 8.51 -19.13
C PRO A 339 -31.04 8.17 -20.37
N ASP A 340 -30.47 8.35 -21.57
CA ASP A 340 -31.17 8.04 -22.85
C ASP A 340 -31.51 6.53 -22.93
N LEU A 341 -30.56 5.68 -22.55
CA LEU A 341 -30.75 4.22 -22.56
C LEU A 341 -31.78 3.76 -21.53
N VAL A 342 -31.80 4.39 -20.34
CA VAL A 342 -32.75 4.08 -19.28
C VAL A 342 -34.17 4.58 -19.67
N GLU A 343 -34.31 5.75 -20.29
CA GLU A 343 -35.59 6.25 -20.83
C GLU A 343 -36.17 5.27 -21.84
N LEU A 344 -35.36 4.84 -22.81
CA LEU A 344 -35.78 3.89 -23.86
C LEU A 344 -36.16 2.50 -23.33
N ALA A 345 -35.39 2.00 -22.34
CA ALA A 345 -35.60 0.64 -21.81
C ALA A 345 -36.61 0.55 -20.66
N GLY A 346 -36.84 1.67 -19.96
CA GLY A 346 -37.58 1.72 -18.69
C GLY A 346 -36.74 1.29 -17.48
N ALA A 347 -36.63 2.15 -16.46
CA ALA A 347 -35.81 1.91 -15.26
C ALA A 347 -36.11 0.57 -14.57
N HIS A 348 -37.41 0.23 -14.41
CA HIS A 348 -37.82 -1.03 -13.79
C HIS A 348 -37.31 -2.26 -14.54
N GLN A 349 -37.33 -2.27 -15.88
CA GLN A 349 -36.84 -3.37 -16.71
C GLN A 349 -35.31 -3.51 -16.57
N VAL A 350 -34.58 -2.39 -16.52
CA VAL A 350 -33.12 -2.37 -16.32
C VAL A 350 -32.76 -2.98 -14.95
N VAL A 351 -33.47 -2.57 -13.87
CA VAL A 351 -33.27 -3.16 -12.52
C VAL A 351 -33.61 -4.64 -12.49
N THR A 352 -34.73 -5.06 -13.10
CA THR A 352 -35.12 -6.47 -13.20
C THR A 352 -34.02 -7.29 -13.89
N ARG A 353 -33.44 -6.78 -14.97
CA ARG A 353 -32.31 -7.42 -15.66
C ARG A 353 -31.09 -7.49 -14.79
N GLY A 354 -30.79 -6.43 -14.02
CA GLY A 354 -29.71 -6.40 -13.03
C GLY A 354 -29.86 -7.48 -11.95
N ARG A 355 -31.06 -7.61 -11.39
CA ARG A 355 -31.35 -8.69 -10.41
C ARG A 355 -31.15 -10.09 -11.00
N ALA A 356 -31.54 -10.29 -12.26
CA ALA A 356 -31.34 -11.55 -12.96
C ALA A 356 -29.84 -11.87 -13.18
N ARG A 357 -28.98 -10.85 -13.41
CA ARG A 357 -27.52 -11.00 -13.48
C ARG A 357 -26.93 -11.36 -12.10
N LEU A 358 -27.32 -10.63 -11.07
CA LEU A 358 -26.87 -10.89 -9.70
C LEU A 358 -27.20 -12.32 -9.26
N ALA A 359 -28.43 -12.78 -9.55
CA ALA A 359 -28.85 -14.15 -9.25
C ALA A 359 -28.05 -15.23 -10.00
N LYS A 360 -27.41 -14.88 -11.14
CA LYS A 360 -26.49 -15.74 -11.90
C LYS A 360 -25.03 -15.61 -11.47
N GLY A 361 -24.74 -14.86 -10.40
CA GLY A 361 -23.39 -14.68 -9.90
C GLY A 361 -22.56 -13.63 -10.67
N ASP A 362 -23.20 -12.70 -11.37
CA ASP A 362 -22.58 -11.57 -12.08
C ASP A 362 -22.91 -10.24 -11.36
N PRO A 363 -22.32 -9.98 -10.18
CA PRO A 363 -22.56 -8.75 -9.43
C PRO A 363 -21.98 -7.51 -10.12
N GLU A 364 -20.88 -7.64 -10.90
CA GLU A 364 -20.29 -6.51 -11.65
C GLU A 364 -21.24 -6.02 -12.76
N GLY A 365 -21.72 -6.93 -13.58
CA GLY A 365 -22.67 -6.57 -14.64
C GLY A 365 -24.03 -6.10 -14.10
N ALA A 366 -24.46 -6.64 -12.96
CA ALA A 366 -25.65 -6.18 -12.25
C ALA A 366 -25.47 -4.76 -11.71
N ASN A 367 -24.28 -4.45 -11.13
CA ASN A 367 -23.98 -3.12 -10.61
C ASN A 367 -23.91 -2.05 -11.70
N LEU A 368 -23.36 -2.38 -12.88
CA LEU A 368 -23.36 -1.45 -14.02
C LEU A 368 -24.79 -1.03 -14.42
N LEU A 369 -25.75 -1.97 -14.38
CA LEU A 369 -27.15 -1.67 -14.67
C LEU A 369 -27.77 -0.79 -13.56
N ALA A 370 -27.46 -1.06 -12.31
CA ALA A 370 -27.90 -0.21 -11.19
C ALA A 370 -27.32 1.20 -11.29
N GLU A 371 -26.04 1.34 -11.61
CA GLU A 371 -25.36 2.62 -11.83
C GLU A 371 -25.99 3.40 -12.99
N ALA A 372 -26.37 2.72 -14.08
CA ALA A 372 -27.04 3.36 -15.20
C ALA A 372 -28.39 3.99 -14.78
N VAL A 373 -29.20 3.24 -14.00
CA VAL A 373 -30.48 3.78 -13.49
C VAL A 373 -30.25 4.90 -12.49
N LEU A 374 -29.29 4.77 -11.58
CA LEU A 374 -28.98 5.82 -10.60
C LEU A 374 -28.38 7.10 -11.22
N ALA A 375 -27.71 6.99 -12.36
CA ALA A 375 -27.26 8.15 -13.14
C ALA A 375 -28.42 8.92 -13.75
N SER A 376 -29.48 8.23 -14.17
CA SER A 376 -30.72 8.81 -14.72
C SER A 376 -31.67 9.28 -13.60
N GLU A 377 -31.89 8.44 -12.62
CA GLU A 377 -32.84 8.60 -11.53
C GLU A 377 -32.13 8.41 -10.16
N PRO A 378 -31.42 9.42 -9.61
CA PRO A 378 -30.66 9.29 -8.37
C PRO A 378 -31.49 8.83 -7.15
N GLY A 379 -32.79 9.09 -7.15
CA GLY A 379 -33.73 8.69 -6.11
C GLY A 379 -34.34 7.29 -6.29
N ASN A 380 -33.97 6.52 -7.32
CA ASN A 380 -34.57 5.22 -7.59
C ASN A 380 -34.22 4.19 -6.54
N ARG A 381 -35.22 3.81 -5.73
CA ARG A 381 -35.04 2.91 -4.57
C ARG A 381 -34.68 1.48 -4.99
N GLU A 382 -35.26 0.99 -6.10
CA GLU A 382 -35.01 -0.38 -6.57
C GLU A 382 -33.57 -0.52 -7.10
N ALA A 383 -33.08 0.46 -7.84
CA ALA A 383 -31.71 0.49 -8.33
C ALA A 383 -30.70 0.63 -7.18
N ARG A 384 -31.02 1.47 -6.18
CA ARG A 384 -30.22 1.60 -4.97
C ARG A 384 -30.10 0.29 -4.21
N ALA A 385 -31.22 -0.40 -3.98
CA ALA A 385 -31.22 -1.72 -3.33
C ALA A 385 -30.39 -2.73 -4.12
N LEU A 386 -30.52 -2.76 -5.45
CA LEU A 386 -29.72 -3.62 -6.31
C LEU A 386 -28.22 -3.31 -6.19
N ALA A 387 -27.82 -2.03 -6.21
CA ALA A 387 -26.42 -1.63 -6.04
C ALA A 387 -25.86 -2.08 -4.69
N ILE A 388 -26.61 -1.93 -3.59
CA ILE A 388 -26.22 -2.41 -2.26
C ILE A 388 -26.01 -3.94 -2.27
N ASP A 389 -26.94 -4.69 -2.84
CA ASP A 389 -26.85 -6.15 -2.93
C ASP A 389 -25.62 -6.59 -3.76
N CYS A 390 -25.34 -5.89 -4.86
CA CYS A 390 -24.14 -6.14 -5.68
C CYS A 390 -22.86 -5.88 -4.90
N HIS A 391 -22.75 -4.75 -4.19
CA HIS A 391 -21.57 -4.43 -3.38
C HIS A 391 -21.37 -5.45 -2.24
N LYS A 392 -22.46 -5.89 -1.59
CA LYS A 392 -22.41 -6.96 -0.56
C LYS A 392 -21.94 -8.29 -1.16
N ALA A 393 -22.40 -8.65 -2.35
CA ALA A 393 -21.96 -9.87 -3.05
C ALA A 393 -20.47 -9.81 -3.44
N LEU A 394 -20.00 -8.66 -3.94
CA LEU A 394 -18.59 -8.43 -4.27
C LEU A 394 -17.71 -8.53 -3.02
N LEU A 395 -18.12 -7.91 -1.92
CA LEU A 395 -17.42 -7.95 -0.65
C LEU A 395 -17.31 -9.38 -0.10
N ALA A 396 -18.41 -10.14 -0.16
CA ALA A 396 -18.44 -11.54 0.27
C ALA A 396 -17.53 -12.43 -0.60
N ARG A 397 -17.57 -12.26 -1.93
CA ARG A 397 -16.74 -13.01 -2.88
C ARG A 397 -15.24 -12.77 -2.67
N GLY A 398 -14.82 -11.54 -2.38
CA GLY A 398 -13.46 -11.18 -2.07
C GLY A 398 -13.00 -11.53 -0.65
N GLY A 399 -13.86 -12.13 0.18
CA GLY A 399 -13.58 -12.43 1.59
C GLY A 399 -13.31 -11.19 2.44
N ALA A 400 -13.59 -10.01 1.92
CA ALA A 400 -13.30 -8.70 2.53
C ALA A 400 -11.83 -8.49 2.94
N THR A 401 -10.90 -9.22 2.33
CA THR A 401 -9.48 -9.26 2.71
C THR A 401 -8.64 -8.16 2.07
N ASN A 402 -8.98 -7.76 0.83
CA ASN A 402 -8.26 -6.67 0.18
C ASN A 402 -8.68 -5.31 0.76
N PHE A 403 -7.72 -4.58 1.31
CA PHE A 403 -7.97 -3.32 2.00
C PHE A 403 -8.66 -2.27 1.10
N TRP A 404 -8.18 -2.10 -0.12
CA TRP A 404 -8.69 -1.08 -1.04
C TRP A 404 -10.09 -1.41 -1.54
N GLU A 405 -10.30 -2.65 -1.98
CA GLU A 405 -11.60 -3.12 -2.49
C GLU A 405 -12.64 -3.10 -1.38
N ALA A 406 -12.33 -3.69 -0.24
CA ALA A 406 -13.28 -3.76 0.87
C ALA A 406 -13.59 -2.37 1.45
N GLY A 407 -12.60 -1.47 1.52
CA GLY A 407 -12.83 -0.09 1.94
C GLY A 407 -13.78 0.65 1.01
N TRP A 408 -13.56 0.55 -0.30
CA TRP A 408 -14.45 1.14 -1.30
C TRP A 408 -15.88 0.59 -1.23
N LEU A 409 -16.03 -0.72 -1.22
CA LEU A 409 -17.36 -1.37 -1.19
C LEU A 409 -18.14 -1.01 0.08
N ARG A 410 -17.48 -0.99 1.24
CA ARG A 410 -18.10 -0.58 2.51
C ARG A 410 -18.54 0.90 2.49
N ASP A 411 -17.72 1.79 1.97
CA ASP A 411 -18.06 3.20 1.81
C ASP A 411 -19.26 3.39 0.88
N ARG A 412 -19.31 2.65 -0.26
CA ARG A 412 -20.43 2.71 -1.18
C ARG A 412 -21.72 2.19 -0.57
N ILE A 413 -21.67 1.05 0.14
CA ILE A 413 -22.83 0.52 0.86
C ILE A 413 -23.35 1.57 1.84
N ALA A 414 -22.48 2.12 2.70
CA ALA A 414 -22.89 3.09 3.72
C ALA A 414 -23.53 4.35 3.09
N LYS A 415 -22.98 4.87 2.00
CA LYS A 415 -23.54 6.03 1.28
C LYS A 415 -24.89 5.75 0.63
N LEU A 416 -25.05 4.57 0.05
CA LEU A 416 -26.32 4.14 -0.57
C LEU A 416 -27.41 3.88 0.48
N GLU A 417 -27.05 3.40 1.67
CA GLU A 417 -28.00 3.17 2.77
C GLU A 417 -28.47 4.48 3.41
N GLN A 418 -27.67 5.58 3.32
CA GLN A 418 -28.00 6.89 3.87
C GLN A 418 -28.75 7.80 2.90
N ALA A 419 -28.72 7.55 1.61
CA ALA A 419 -29.35 8.36 0.56
C ALA A 419 -30.82 7.94 0.35
#